data_3d25ac6458d92674b9c6c85bd25c8754
#
_entry.id   3d25ac6458d92674b9c6c85bd25c8754
#
_cell.length_a   1.000
_cell.length_b   1.000
_cell.length_c   1.000
_cell.angle_alpha   90.00
_cell.angle_beta   90.00
_cell.angle_gamma   90.00
#
_symmetry.space_group_name_H-M   'P 1'
#
loop_
_entity.id
_entity.type
_entity.pdbx_description
1 polymer ?
#
loop_
_entity_poly.entity_id
_entity_poly.type
_entity_poly.pdbx_seq_one_letter_code
_entity_poly.pdbx_strand_id
1 'polypeptide(L)'
;MYNKEKLMQTLHDIKEEASTIAPYVIVAQPRRSKESPQAQMLDGHLGLHIDFSGYSRGYVESTDMAVDAARNYLIQCALESDDAEYLFFVGDDTVSPWDAFKVLHKTSQENPDAVVAGVYYIKLSDAMVMVRKNNTVSVANVEPGQVFEAWQTGMDCMLIPIRILRKMYEEEPELPFCCIASGIEGIPFIGEDNFFVHRLRKHGFRLLVNTDVQCLHMDVYTGKYTAHPNVDLNNYYTKIPITERLTMADKKRIDEIWATSTEKVTENLRRE
;
A
#
# COMPACT_ATOMS: atom_id res chain seq x y z
N MET A 1 51.32 3.32 -12.19
CA MET A 1 50.71 4.59 -11.67
C MET A 1 49.25 4.55 -11.99
N TYR A 2 48.38 4.45 -11.00
CA TYR A 2 46.92 4.51 -11.21
C TYR A 2 46.53 5.94 -11.62
N ASN A 3 45.84 6.08 -12.75
CA ASN A 3 45.42 7.38 -13.24
C ASN A 3 44.21 7.86 -12.40
N LYS A 4 44.48 8.78 -11.47
CA LYS A 4 43.49 9.34 -10.54
C LYS A 4 42.34 10.01 -11.25
N GLU A 5 42.55 10.64 -12.42
CA GLU A 5 41.50 11.28 -13.22
C GLU A 5 40.53 10.25 -13.79
N LYS A 6 41.07 9.11 -14.30
CA LYS A 6 40.25 8.04 -14.82
C LYS A 6 39.37 7.38 -13.71
N LEU A 7 39.93 7.26 -12.50
CA LEU A 7 39.18 6.76 -11.36
C LEU A 7 38.05 7.73 -10.95
N MET A 8 38.34 9.03 -10.93
CA MET A 8 37.36 10.04 -10.59
C MET A 8 36.27 10.13 -11.64
N GLN A 9 36.59 9.99 -12.93
CA GLN A 9 35.58 9.94 -14.01
C GLN A 9 34.70 8.69 -13.87
N THR A 10 35.31 7.51 -13.64
CA THR A 10 34.55 6.27 -13.42
C THR A 10 33.62 6.38 -12.22
N LEU A 11 34.04 7.01 -11.12
CA LEU A 11 33.20 7.25 -9.93
C LEU A 11 32.07 8.27 -10.24
N HIS A 12 32.34 9.23 -11.09
CA HIS A 12 31.31 10.18 -11.53
C HIS A 12 30.28 9.48 -12.42
N ASP A 13 30.71 8.69 -13.38
CA ASP A 13 29.86 7.90 -14.28
C ASP A 13 29.00 6.90 -13.49
N ILE A 14 29.59 6.20 -12.49
CA ILE A 14 28.86 5.31 -11.56
C ILE A 14 27.82 6.10 -10.73
N LYS A 15 28.15 7.33 -10.30
CA LYS A 15 27.19 8.17 -9.57
C LYS A 15 26.05 8.65 -10.47
N GLU A 16 26.33 9.00 -11.71
CA GLU A 16 25.27 9.35 -12.68
C GLU A 16 24.42 8.14 -13.03
N GLU A 17 24.99 6.96 -13.25
CA GLU A 17 24.22 5.72 -13.43
C GLU A 17 23.41 5.36 -12.19
N ALA A 18 23.96 5.51 -10.97
CA ALA A 18 23.25 5.29 -9.73
C ALA A 18 22.08 6.29 -9.54
N SER A 19 22.20 7.52 -10.07
CA SER A 19 21.10 8.50 -10.05
C SER A 19 19.93 8.15 -11.00
N THR A 20 20.14 7.20 -11.91
CA THR A 20 19.12 6.68 -12.83
C THR A 20 18.43 5.41 -12.34
N ILE A 21 18.85 4.86 -11.18
CA ILE A 21 18.16 3.72 -10.56
C ILE A 21 16.79 4.20 -10.12
N ALA A 22 15.76 3.59 -10.69
CA ALA A 22 14.38 3.88 -10.32
C ALA A 22 14.19 3.63 -8.81
N PRO A 23 13.50 4.53 -8.09
CA PRO A 23 13.24 4.37 -6.66
C PRO A 23 12.65 2.98 -6.37
N TYR A 24 13.13 2.32 -5.30
CA TYR A 24 12.67 0.99 -4.95
C TYR A 24 11.54 1.08 -3.93
N VAL A 25 10.41 0.48 -4.28
CA VAL A 25 9.24 0.39 -3.41
C VAL A 25 8.95 -1.05 -3.00
N ILE A 26 8.74 -1.27 -1.72
CA ILE A 26 8.23 -2.53 -1.19
C ILE A 26 6.71 -2.42 -1.07
N VAL A 27 6.01 -3.25 -1.84
CA VAL A 27 4.55 -3.40 -1.72
C VAL A 27 4.28 -4.46 -0.66
N ALA A 28 3.61 -4.05 0.41
CA ALA A 28 3.35 -4.86 1.59
C ALA A 28 1.88 -5.22 1.71
N GLN A 29 1.59 -6.49 1.81
CA GLN A 29 0.23 -6.98 1.89
C GLN A 29 0.01 -7.85 3.13
N PRO A 30 -0.69 -7.34 4.16
CA PRO A 30 -1.21 -8.16 5.23
C PRO A 30 -2.41 -8.97 4.69
N ARG A 31 -2.33 -10.30 4.75
CA ARG A 31 -3.38 -11.21 4.28
C ARG A 31 -3.96 -12.00 5.44
N ARG A 32 -5.28 -12.15 5.43
CA ARG A 32 -5.97 -13.02 6.39
C ARG A 32 -5.70 -14.49 6.12
N SER A 33 -5.70 -14.89 4.85
CA SER A 33 -5.39 -16.26 4.40
C SER A 33 -4.93 -16.25 2.94
N LYS A 34 -3.98 -17.15 2.61
CA LYS A 34 -3.54 -17.37 1.22
C LYS A 34 -4.64 -17.98 0.34
N GLU A 35 -5.55 -18.72 0.93
CA GLU A 35 -6.56 -19.49 0.22
C GLU A 35 -7.88 -18.74 0.03
N SER A 36 -7.99 -17.52 0.57
CA SER A 36 -9.22 -16.75 0.38
C SER A 36 -9.40 -16.37 -1.10
N PRO A 37 -10.62 -16.45 -1.65
CA PRO A 37 -10.89 -15.99 -3.01
C PRO A 37 -10.50 -14.53 -3.21
N GLN A 38 -10.53 -13.74 -2.17
CA GLN A 38 -10.12 -12.35 -2.12
C GLN A 38 -8.62 -12.20 -2.31
N ALA A 39 -7.80 -13.04 -1.67
CA ALA A 39 -6.35 -13.03 -1.86
C ALA A 39 -5.97 -13.31 -3.31
N GLN A 40 -6.62 -14.29 -3.96
CA GLN A 40 -6.37 -14.61 -5.37
C GLN A 40 -6.79 -13.47 -6.31
N MET A 41 -7.90 -12.80 -6.02
CA MET A 41 -8.35 -11.63 -6.78
C MET A 41 -7.39 -10.45 -6.63
N LEU A 42 -6.85 -10.25 -5.43
CA LEU A 42 -5.89 -9.19 -5.14
C LEU A 42 -4.51 -9.45 -5.72
N ASP A 43 -4.08 -10.70 -5.88
CA ASP A 43 -2.86 -11.03 -6.61
C ASP A 43 -2.92 -10.54 -8.05
N GLY A 44 -4.03 -10.79 -8.73
CA GLY A 44 -4.30 -10.25 -10.05
C GLY A 44 -4.34 -8.72 -10.05
N HIS A 45 -4.95 -8.13 -9.04
CA HIS A 45 -5.06 -6.70 -8.87
C HIS A 45 -3.69 -6.03 -8.69
N LEU A 46 -2.88 -6.47 -7.72
CA LEU A 46 -1.56 -5.90 -7.44
C LEU A 46 -0.58 -6.10 -8.60
N GLY A 47 -0.63 -7.26 -9.26
CA GLY A 47 0.26 -7.59 -10.37
C GLY A 47 -0.03 -6.83 -11.66
N LEU A 48 -1.29 -6.57 -11.95
CA LEU A 48 -1.76 -6.07 -13.24
C LEU A 48 -2.36 -4.67 -13.20
N HIS A 49 -2.80 -4.21 -12.05
CA HIS A 49 -3.65 -3.04 -11.94
C HIS A 49 -2.92 -1.79 -11.48
N ILE A 50 -2.09 -1.86 -10.44
CA ILE A 50 -1.41 -0.67 -9.93
C ILE A 50 -0.21 -0.34 -10.82
N ASP A 51 -0.16 0.89 -11.31
CA ASP A 51 0.91 1.37 -12.17
C ASP A 51 2.15 1.77 -11.35
N PHE A 52 3.17 0.92 -11.40
CA PHE A 52 4.51 1.18 -10.86
C PHE A 52 5.52 1.53 -11.95
N SER A 53 5.10 1.90 -13.15
CA SER A 53 6.03 2.22 -14.23
C SER A 53 7.00 3.34 -13.82
N GLY A 54 8.29 3.13 -14.06
CA GLY A 54 9.36 4.02 -13.61
C GLY A 54 9.89 3.75 -12.20
N TYR A 55 9.45 2.63 -11.55
CA TYR A 55 9.90 2.23 -10.22
C TYR A 55 10.30 0.76 -10.19
N SER A 56 11.38 0.46 -9.47
CA SER A 56 11.67 -0.91 -9.03
C SER A 56 10.76 -1.29 -7.88
N ARG A 57 10.32 -2.55 -7.82
CA ARG A 57 9.42 -3.01 -6.76
C ARG A 57 9.74 -4.41 -6.26
N GLY A 58 9.55 -4.61 -4.99
CA GLY A 58 9.46 -5.92 -4.34
C GLY A 58 8.09 -6.11 -3.71
N TYR A 59 7.74 -7.36 -3.43
CA TYR A 59 6.52 -7.74 -2.73
C TYR A 59 6.85 -8.49 -1.47
N VAL A 60 6.21 -8.12 -0.39
CA VAL A 60 6.23 -8.87 0.87
C VAL A 60 4.80 -9.08 1.34
N GLU A 61 4.53 -10.28 1.82
CA GLU A 61 3.21 -10.62 2.35
C GLU A 61 3.34 -11.30 3.71
N SER A 62 2.31 -11.16 4.51
CA SER A 62 2.11 -11.93 5.73
C SER A 62 0.76 -12.63 5.67
N THR A 63 0.68 -13.86 6.17
CA THR A 63 -0.56 -14.65 6.18
C THR A 63 -0.77 -15.28 7.54
N ASP A 64 -2.03 -15.47 7.90
CA ASP A 64 -2.44 -16.17 9.12
C ASP A 64 -1.89 -15.56 10.42
N MET A 65 -1.65 -14.24 10.41
CA MET A 65 -1.19 -13.46 11.55
C MET A 65 -2.28 -12.49 12.01
N ALA A 66 -2.25 -12.12 13.29
CA ALA A 66 -3.01 -10.97 13.77
C ALA A 66 -2.55 -9.71 13.02
N VAL A 67 -3.47 -8.79 12.69
CA VAL A 67 -3.21 -7.67 11.78
C VAL A 67 -2.08 -6.75 12.25
N ASP A 68 -1.94 -6.52 13.55
CA ASP A 68 -0.86 -5.74 14.14
C ASP A 68 0.50 -6.46 14.02
N ALA A 69 0.54 -7.76 14.29
CA ALA A 69 1.73 -8.59 14.10
C ALA A 69 2.13 -8.66 12.62
N ALA A 70 1.15 -8.83 11.73
CA ALA A 70 1.35 -8.83 10.29
C ALA A 70 2.00 -7.53 9.79
N ARG A 71 1.46 -6.38 10.20
CA ARG A 71 2.01 -5.07 9.82
C ARG A 71 3.39 -4.81 10.39
N ASN A 72 3.65 -5.20 11.64
CA ASN A 72 4.99 -5.10 12.24
C ASN A 72 6.01 -5.95 11.48
N TYR A 73 5.66 -7.19 11.14
CA TYR A 73 6.52 -8.07 10.33
C TYR A 73 6.84 -7.45 8.96
N LEU A 74 5.84 -6.92 8.26
CA LEU A 74 6.02 -6.29 6.95
C LEU A 74 6.88 -5.01 7.02
N ILE A 75 6.72 -4.21 8.08
CA ILE A 75 7.58 -3.05 8.33
C ILE A 75 9.02 -3.50 8.61
N GLN A 76 9.21 -4.56 9.38
CA GLN A 76 10.55 -5.09 9.64
C GLN A 76 11.22 -5.55 8.36
N CYS A 77 10.53 -6.30 7.49
CA CYS A 77 11.07 -6.67 6.17
C CYS A 77 11.49 -5.46 5.34
N ALA A 78 10.73 -4.37 5.41
CA ALA A 78 11.07 -3.15 4.70
C ALA A 78 12.29 -2.43 5.29
N LEU A 79 12.45 -2.45 6.62
CA LEU A 79 13.61 -1.87 7.30
C LEU A 79 14.90 -2.64 7.04
N GLU A 80 14.84 -3.95 6.80
CA GLU A 80 15.96 -4.82 6.45
C GLU A 80 16.43 -4.62 5.00
N SER A 81 15.66 -3.95 4.16
CA SER A 81 16.06 -3.63 2.80
C SER A 81 16.87 -2.33 2.77
N ASP A 82 18.13 -2.42 2.35
CA ASP A 82 19.01 -1.25 2.26
C ASP A 82 18.56 -0.27 1.16
N ASP A 83 18.02 -0.81 0.06
CA ASP A 83 17.67 -0.04 -1.14
C ASP A 83 16.23 0.50 -1.13
N ALA A 84 15.37 0.07 -0.21
CA ALA A 84 13.99 0.49 -0.18
C ALA A 84 13.84 1.96 0.27
N GLU A 85 13.18 2.74 -0.56
CA GLU A 85 12.83 4.13 -0.27
C GLU A 85 11.43 4.27 0.29
N TYR A 86 10.52 3.40 -0.12
CA TYR A 86 9.10 3.43 0.25
C TYR A 86 8.57 2.05 0.61
N LEU A 87 7.67 2.03 1.58
CA LEU A 87 6.78 0.93 1.89
C LEU A 87 5.36 1.33 1.49
N PHE A 88 4.71 0.54 0.64
CA PHE A 88 3.35 0.77 0.21
C PHE A 88 2.44 -0.34 0.72
N PHE A 89 1.64 -0.04 1.73
CA PHE A 89 0.63 -0.96 2.23
C PHE A 89 -0.59 -1.02 1.31
N VAL A 90 -1.02 -2.24 0.99
CA VAL A 90 -2.27 -2.52 0.29
C VAL A 90 -3.00 -3.62 1.05
N GLY A 91 -4.18 -3.32 1.59
CA GLY A 91 -5.02 -4.30 2.31
C GLY A 91 -5.53 -5.41 1.40
N ASP A 92 -5.80 -6.60 1.96
CA ASP A 92 -6.32 -7.76 1.21
C ASP A 92 -7.80 -7.64 0.81
N ASP A 93 -8.48 -6.62 1.32
CA ASP A 93 -9.87 -6.28 1.03
C ASP A 93 -10.05 -4.84 0.48
N THR A 94 -8.94 -4.22 0.08
CA THR A 94 -8.93 -2.85 -0.46
C THR A 94 -8.41 -2.84 -1.89
N VAL A 95 -9.22 -2.31 -2.82
CA VAL A 95 -8.85 -2.16 -4.23
C VAL A 95 -8.49 -0.72 -4.49
N SER A 96 -7.21 -0.46 -4.66
CA SER A 96 -6.67 0.86 -4.96
C SER A 96 -6.87 1.21 -6.44
N PRO A 97 -7.04 2.50 -6.81
CA PRO A 97 -7.03 2.91 -8.22
C PRO A 97 -5.67 2.59 -8.87
N TRP A 98 -5.67 2.43 -10.19
CA TRP A 98 -4.48 2.03 -10.95
C TRP A 98 -3.29 2.98 -10.78
N ASP A 99 -3.53 4.26 -10.61
CA ASP A 99 -2.52 5.32 -10.45
C ASP A 99 -2.23 5.65 -8.97
N ALA A 100 -2.82 4.91 -8.02
CA ALA A 100 -2.73 5.17 -6.58
C ALA A 100 -1.29 5.43 -6.13
N PHE A 101 -0.37 4.52 -6.49
CA PHE A 101 1.03 4.67 -6.08
C PHE A 101 1.65 5.99 -6.58
N LYS A 102 1.45 6.34 -7.87
CA LYS A 102 2.03 7.56 -8.44
C LYS A 102 1.48 8.83 -7.81
N VAL A 103 0.18 8.86 -7.54
CA VAL A 103 -0.48 10.00 -6.90
C VAL A 103 0.02 10.17 -5.46
N LEU A 104 0.08 9.08 -4.68
CA LEU A 104 0.60 9.13 -3.31
C LEU A 104 2.10 9.46 -3.29
N HIS A 105 2.88 8.92 -4.20
CA HIS A 105 4.32 9.19 -4.29
C HIS A 105 4.59 10.67 -4.60
N LYS A 106 3.89 11.25 -5.57
CA LYS A 106 4.00 12.69 -5.87
C LYS A 106 3.69 13.52 -4.62
N THR A 107 2.60 13.21 -3.91
CA THR A 107 2.24 13.91 -2.67
C THR A 107 3.32 13.75 -1.59
N SER A 108 3.93 12.56 -1.48
CA SER A 108 5.02 12.31 -0.52
C SER A 108 6.29 13.08 -0.87
N GLN A 109 6.63 13.23 -2.15
CA GLN A 109 7.77 14.04 -2.58
C GLN A 109 7.58 15.51 -2.25
N GLU A 110 6.37 16.04 -2.41
CA GLU A 110 6.02 17.41 -2.06
C GLU A 110 5.95 17.64 -0.54
N ASN A 111 5.81 16.56 0.25
CA ASN A 111 5.68 16.60 1.72
C ASN A 111 6.62 15.57 2.36
N PRO A 112 7.92 15.82 2.42
CA PRO A 112 8.89 14.83 2.86
C PRO A 112 8.75 14.41 4.33
N ASP A 113 8.10 15.21 5.18
CA ASP A 113 7.83 14.91 6.59
C ASP A 113 6.53 14.14 6.82
N ALA A 114 5.90 13.63 5.75
CA ALA A 114 4.60 13.00 5.85
C ALA A 114 4.56 11.56 5.34
N VAL A 115 3.71 10.77 5.98
CA VAL A 115 3.12 9.54 5.44
C VAL A 115 1.85 9.93 4.69
N VAL A 116 1.59 9.30 3.54
CA VAL A 116 0.46 9.66 2.67
C VAL A 116 -0.45 8.46 2.47
N ALA A 117 -1.75 8.64 2.64
CA ALA A 117 -2.74 7.59 2.44
C ALA A 117 -3.82 8.00 1.43
N GLY A 118 -4.38 7.02 0.76
CA GLY A 118 -5.65 7.14 0.04
C GLY A 118 -6.85 7.08 0.99
N VAL A 119 -8.04 7.20 0.43
CA VAL A 119 -9.30 7.10 1.17
C VAL A 119 -10.06 5.83 0.79
N TYR A 120 -10.71 5.22 1.77
CA TYR A 120 -11.69 4.15 1.60
C TYR A 120 -12.78 4.25 2.65
N TYR A 121 -13.88 3.55 2.44
CA TYR A 121 -15.10 3.69 3.22
C TYR A 121 -15.19 2.60 4.27
N ILE A 122 -15.83 2.91 5.39
CA ILE A 122 -16.17 1.92 6.41
C ILE A 122 -17.14 0.90 5.78
N LYS A 123 -16.83 -0.38 5.94
CA LYS A 123 -17.71 -1.45 5.47
C LYS A 123 -19.12 -1.30 6.05
N LEU A 124 -20.11 -1.60 5.26
CA LEU A 124 -21.54 -1.52 5.64
C LEU A 124 -22.06 -0.10 5.94
N SER A 125 -21.30 0.94 5.65
CA SER A 125 -21.73 2.32 5.83
C SER A 125 -21.61 3.09 4.52
N ASP A 126 -22.73 3.43 3.91
CA ASP A 126 -22.78 4.08 2.60
C ASP A 126 -22.22 5.52 2.56
N ALA A 127 -21.76 6.06 3.68
CA ALA A 127 -21.44 7.48 3.75
C ALA A 127 -20.20 7.85 4.58
N MET A 128 -19.53 6.92 5.24
CA MET A 128 -18.43 7.27 6.14
C MET A 128 -17.07 6.80 5.60
N VAL A 129 -16.19 7.75 5.28
CA VAL A 129 -14.78 7.44 5.01
C VAL A 129 -14.05 7.03 6.29
N MET A 130 -13.08 6.14 6.16
CA MET A 130 -12.19 5.77 7.27
C MET A 130 -11.12 6.82 7.53
N VAL A 131 -11.54 8.08 7.68
CA VAL A 131 -10.65 9.21 7.92
C VAL A 131 -11.24 10.10 9.02
N ARG A 132 -10.40 10.52 9.97
CA ARG A 132 -10.75 11.55 10.96
C ARG A 132 -9.85 12.76 10.79
N LYS A 133 -10.43 13.96 10.77
CA LYS A 133 -9.68 15.22 10.77
C LYS A 133 -9.16 15.59 12.16
N ASN A 134 -9.82 15.13 13.20
CA ASN A 134 -9.40 15.33 14.61
C ASN A 134 -9.86 14.12 15.44
N ASN A 135 -9.61 14.15 16.74
CA ASN A 135 -9.93 13.04 17.65
C ASN A 135 -11.44 12.79 17.88
N THR A 136 -12.32 13.63 17.34
CA THR A 136 -13.77 13.57 17.61
C THR A 136 -14.64 13.40 16.39
N VAL A 137 -14.18 13.76 15.19
CA VAL A 137 -15.03 13.84 13.99
C VAL A 137 -14.50 12.96 12.87
N SER A 138 -15.34 12.02 12.41
CA SER A 138 -15.14 11.35 11.13
C SER A 138 -15.50 12.31 9.99
N VAL A 139 -14.76 12.25 8.90
CA VAL A 139 -15.08 13.01 7.68
C VAL A 139 -16.17 12.25 6.94
N ALA A 140 -17.36 12.80 6.86
CA ALA A 140 -18.54 12.14 6.28
C ALA A 140 -18.48 12.04 4.75
N ASN A 141 -17.93 13.07 4.08
CA ASN A 141 -17.74 13.09 2.63
C ASN A 141 -16.41 13.75 2.29
N VAL A 142 -15.72 13.21 1.33
CA VAL A 142 -14.43 13.67 0.84
C VAL A 142 -14.53 13.82 -0.67
N GLU A 143 -14.50 15.05 -1.14
CA GLU A 143 -14.47 15.31 -2.57
C GLU A 143 -13.07 15.05 -3.14
N PRO A 144 -12.93 14.56 -4.38
CA PRO A 144 -11.64 14.47 -5.07
C PRO A 144 -10.89 15.79 -5.15
N GLY A 145 -9.57 15.75 -5.34
CA GLY A 145 -8.73 16.93 -5.53
C GLY A 145 -8.24 17.60 -4.24
N GLN A 146 -8.36 16.94 -3.09
CA GLN A 146 -7.91 17.48 -1.82
C GLN A 146 -6.72 16.69 -1.25
N VAL A 147 -5.76 17.43 -0.69
CA VAL A 147 -4.74 16.87 0.21
C VAL A 147 -4.86 17.59 1.53
N PHE A 148 -5.05 16.85 2.61
CA PHE A 148 -5.18 17.44 3.93
C PHE A 148 -4.55 16.59 5.01
N GLU A 149 -4.17 17.22 6.11
CA GLU A 149 -3.66 16.53 7.29
C GLU A 149 -4.81 15.83 8.03
N ALA A 150 -4.67 14.52 8.21
CA ALA A 150 -5.64 13.70 8.91
C ALA A 150 -5.18 13.36 10.32
N TRP A 151 -6.12 13.29 11.25
CA TRP A 151 -5.86 12.78 12.60
C TRP A 151 -5.69 11.27 12.60
N GLN A 152 -6.41 10.57 11.74
CA GLN A 152 -6.47 9.11 11.71
C GLN A 152 -6.98 8.63 10.35
N THR A 153 -6.41 7.55 9.87
CA THR A 153 -6.93 6.73 8.75
C THR A 153 -6.44 5.31 8.91
N GLY A 154 -7.02 4.36 8.20
CA GLY A 154 -6.49 3.01 8.13
C GLY A 154 -5.26 2.90 7.23
N MET A 155 -4.58 1.76 7.26
CA MET A 155 -3.30 1.55 6.57
C MET A 155 -3.43 0.79 5.25
N ASP A 156 -4.63 0.48 4.76
CA ASP A 156 -4.83 -0.42 3.62
C ASP A 156 -4.54 0.20 2.23
N CYS A 157 -4.28 1.50 2.18
CA CYS A 157 -3.71 2.20 1.02
C CYS A 157 -2.82 3.33 1.54
N MET A 158 -1.61 3.00 2.00
CA MET A 158 -0.73 3.94 2.68
C MET A 158 0.70 3.83 2.18
N LEU A 159 1.26 4.94 1.75
CA LEU A 159 2.65 5.08 1.32
C LEU A 159 3.48 5.70 2.44
N ILE A 160 4.50 4.97 2.87
CA ILE A 160 5.37 5.34 3.98
C ILE A 160 6.81 5.47 3.48
N PRO A 161 7.44 6.64 3.54
CA PRO A 161 8.88 6.75 3.31
C PRO A 161 9.67 5.94 4.36
N ILE A 162 10.55 5.06 3.93
CA ILE A 162 11.33 4.16 4.83
C ILE A 162 12.15 4.98 5.84
N ARG A 163 12.67 6.15 5.46
CA ARG A 163 13.41 7.03 6.38
C ARG A 163 12.60 7.43 7.63
N ILE A 164 11.25 7.54 7.50
CA ILE A 164 10.37 7.82 8.63
C ILE A 164 10.34 6.63 9.59
N LEU A 165 10.19 5.41 9.05
CA LEU A 165 10.21 4.19 9.84
C LEU A 165 11.56 3.98 10.53
N ARG A 166 12.67 4.21 9.82
CA ARG A 166 14.03 4.12 10.39
C ARG A 166 14.18 5.07 11.57
N LYS A 167 13.78 6.34 11.42
CA LYS A 167 13.85 7.30 12.51
C LYS A 167 12.99 6.90 13.72
N MET A 168 11.76 6.43 13.50
CA MET A 168 10.90 5.94 14.58
C MET A 168 11.51 4.73 15.29
N TYR A 169 12.17 3.84 14.56
CA TYR A 169 12.84 2.67 15.11
C TYR A 169 14.09 3.06 15.91
N GLU A 170 14.93 3.97 15.40
CA GLU A 170 16.14 4.45 16.07
C GLU A 170 15.83 5.12 17.41
N GLU A 171 14.73 5.89 17.49
CA GLU A 171 14.34 6.60 18.72
C GLU A 171 13.64 5.69 19.74
N GLU A 172 12.88 4.68 19.29
CA GLU A 172 12.12 3.77 20.16
C GLU A 172 12.13 2.32 19.62
N PRO A 173 13.27 1.62 19.63
CA PRO A 173 13.40 0.30 19.01
C PRO A 173 12.58 -0.80 19.70
N GLU A 174 12.27 -0.64 20.99
CA GLU A 174 11.50 -1.62 21.79
C GLU A 174 9.99 -1.52 21.57
N LEU A 175 9.51 -0.44 20.93
CA LEU A 175 8.09 -0.27 20.71
C LEU A 175 7.66 -0.81 19.34
N PRO A 176 6.57 -1.61 19.25
CA PRO A 176 6.02 -2.03 17.97
C PRO A 176 5.51 -0.83 17.18
N PHE A 177 5.55 -0.90 15.85
CA PHE A 177 4.96 0.13 14.98
C PHE A 177 3.44 0.14 15.05
N CYS A 178 2.84 -1.05 15.11
CA CYS A 178 1.40 -1.28 15.17
C CYS A 178 1.07 -2.12 16.40
N CYS A 179 0.04 -1.77 17.12
CA CYS A 179 -0.41 -2.52 18.30
C CYS A 179 -1.91 -2.35 18.52
N ILE A 180 -2.59 -3.44 18.76
CA ILE A 180 -3.97 -3.41 19.26
C ILE A 180 -3.86 -3.23 20.78
N ALA A 181 -3.69 -2.02 21.25
CA ALA A 181 -3.50 -1.74 22.65
C ALA A 181 -4.82 -1.29 23.32
N SER A 182 -5.17 -1.97 24.41
CA SER A 182 -6.03 -1.39 25.44
C SER A 182 -5.10 -0.88 26.55
N GLY A 183 -5.12 0.42 26.85
CA GLY A 183 -4.51 0.90 28.10
C GLY A 183 -3.19 1.66 28.02
N ILE A 184 -2.87 2.29 26.90
CA ILE A 184 -1.91 3.39 26.95
C ILE A 184 -2.61 4.52 27.69
N GLU A 185 -2.00 4.99 28.79
CA GLU A 185 -2.55 6.06 29.63
C GLU A 185 -2.93 7.29 28.77
N GLY A 186 -4.19 7.71 28.86
CA GLY A 186 -4.73 8.84 28.07
C GLY A 186 -5.14 8.52 26.62
N ILE A 187 -5.00 7.27 26.16
CA ILE A 187 -5.43 6.85 24.84
C ILE A 187 -6.50 5.77 24.98
N PRO A 188 -7.76 6.03 24.56
CA PRO A 188 -8.79 4.98 24.53
C PRO A 188 -8.35 3.86 23.59
N PHE A 189 -8.99 2.69 23.70
CA PHE A 189 -8.77 1.56 22.78
C PHE A 189 -8.65 2.08 21.36
N ILE A 190 -7.51 1.84 20.75
CA ILE A 190 -7.19 2.27 19.39
C ILE A 190 -6.78 1.03 18.61
N GLY A 191 -7.27 0.89 17.38
CA GLY A 191 -6.78 -0.13 16.47
C GLY A 191 -5.29 0.07 16.15
N GLU A 192 -4.68 -0.92 15.54
CA GLU A 192 -3.24 -0.95 15.23
C GLU A 192 -2.81 0.20 14.31
N ASP A 193 -3.68 0.60 13.39
CA ASP A 193 -3.52 1.75 12.49
C ASP A 193 -3.46 3.08 13.27
N ASN A 194 -4.32 3.23 14.25
CA ASN A 194 -4.35 4.41 15.11
C ASN A 194 -3.11 4.51 16.00
N PHE A 195 -2.65 3.37 16.50
CA PHE A 195 -1.41 3.29 17.25
C PHE A 195 -0.22 3.74 16.41
N PHE A 196 -0.13 3.25 15.15
CA PHE A 196 0.89 3.69 14.20
C PHE A 196 0.87 5.21 14.01
N VAL A 197 -0.31 5.78 13.72
CA VAL A 197 -0.45 7.22 13.50
C VAL A 197 -0.16 8.04 14.76
N HIS A 198 -0.50 7.52 15.94
CA HIS A 198 -0.12 8.15 17.20
C HIS A 198 1.40 8.22 17.37
N ARG A 199 2.10 7.10 17.15
CA ARG A 199 3.57 7.07 17.17
C ARG A 199 4.17 8.00 16.12
N LEU A 200 3.63 7.99 14.89
CA LEU A 200 4.07 8.86 13.81
C LEU A 200 4.13 10.32 14.26
N ARG A 201 3.05 10.81 14.89
CA ARG A 201 2.99 12.19 15.41
C ARG A 201 3.94 12.44 16.57
N LYS A 202 4.10 11.46 17.47
CA LYS A 202 5.05 11.57 18.58
C LYS A 202 6.47 11.86 18.09
N HIS A 203 6.84 11.32 16.93
CA HIS A 203 8.12 11.56 16.28
C HIS A 203 8.13 12.79 15.35
N GLY A 204 7.08 13.62 15.39
CA GLY A 204 7.01 14.90 14.66
C GLY A 204 6.66 14.78 13.18
N PHE A 205 6.18 13.61 12.73
CA PHE A 205 5.73 13.40 11.36
C PHE A 205 4.23 13.61 11.20
N ARG A 206 3.80 13.90 9.98
CA ARG A 206 2.40 14.13 9.62
C ARG A 206 1.79 12.94 8.91
N LEU A 207 0.48 12.78 9.04
CA LEU A 207 -0.33 11.92 8.19
C LEU A 207 -1.13 12.79 7.23
N LEU A 208 -0.91 12.64 5.93
CA LEU A 208 -1.70 13.28 4.89
C LEU A 208 -2.62 12.27 4.22
N VAL A 209 -3.78 12.73 3.82
CA VAL A 209 -4.72 11.98 3.01
C VAL A 209 -4.89 12.69 1.67
N ASN A 210 -4.70 11.96 0.57
CA ASN A 210 -4.95 12.44 -0.78
C ASN A 210 -6.25 11.82 -1.31
N THR A 211 -7.25 12.66 -1.56
CA THR A 211 -8.60 12.24 -1.93
C THR A 211 -8.76 11.89 -3.41
N ASP A 212 -7.73 12.10 -4.23
CA ASP A 212 -7.73 11.58 -5.60
C ASP A 212 -7.54 10.06 -5.63
N VAL A 213 -6.98 9.49 -4.55
CA VAL A 213 -6.82 8.05 -4.38
C VAL A 213 -8.00 7.52 -3.58
N GLN A 214 -9.08 7.18 -4.26
CA GLN A 214 -10.29 6.62 -3.66
C GLN A 214 -10.32 5.11 -3.87
N CYS A 215 -10.26 4.34 -2.79
CA CYS A 215 -10.22 2.89 -2.84
C CYS A 215 -11.61 2.29 -2.67
N LEU A 216 -11.83 1.13 -3.31
CA LEU A 216 -12.98 0.29 -3.00
C LEU A 216 -12.63 -0.56 -1.77
N HIS A 217 -13.56 -0.69 -0.85
CA HIS A 217 -13.38 -1.52 0.35
C HIS A 217 -14.37 -2.68 0.31
N MET A 218 -13.85 -3.89 0.22
CA MET A 218 -14.66 -5.09 0.09
C MET A 218 -15.03 -5.65 1.46
N ASP A 219 -16.31 -5.93 1.63
CA ASP A 219 -16.76 -6.81 2.70
C ASP A 219 -16.49 -8.27 2.31
N VAL A 220 -15.56 -8.89 2.99
CA VAL A 220 -15.11 -10.26 2.70
C VAL A 220 -16.19 -11.33 2.91
N TYR A 221 -17.22 -11.06 3.71
CA TYR A 221 -18.31 -11.98 3.96
C TYR A 221 -19.39 -11.93 2.90
N THR A 222 -19.63 -10.74 2.35
CA THR A 222 -20.72 -10.53 1.36
C THR A 222 -20.18 -10.35 -0.06
N GLY A 223 -18.87 -10.10 -0.24
CA GLY A 223 -18.26 -9.75 -1.51
C GLY A 223 -18.67 -8.38 -2.05
N LYS A 224 -19.37 -7.58 -1.26
CA LYS A 224 -19.82 -6.25 -1.68
C LYS A 224 -18.71 -5.22 -1.47
N TYR A 225 -18.62 -4.28 -2.41
CA TYR A 225 -17.72 -3.14 -2.30
C TYR A 225 -18.45 -1.92 -1.76
N THR A 226 -17.80 -1.23 -0.83
CA THR A 226 -18.19 0.11 -0.40
C THR A 226 -17.22 1.11 -1.02
N ALA A 227 -17.74 2.16 -1.65
CA ALA A 227 -16.96 3.15 -2.38
C ALA A 227 -17.62 4.53 -2.26
N HIS A 228 -16.93 5.55 -2.76
CA HIS A 228 -17.53 6.87 -2.94
C HIS A 228 -18.78 6.76 -3.82
N PRO A 229 -19.88 7.46 -3.48
CA PRO A 229 -21.14 7.37 -4.26
C PRO A 229 -21.00 7.69 -5.75
N ASN A 230 -20.02 8.51 -6.12
CA ASN A 230 -19.75 8.94 -7.49
C ASN A 230 -18.67 8.12 -8.19
N VAL A 231 -18.17 7.04 -7.57
CA VAL A 231 -17.18 6.15 -8.21
C VAL A 231 -17.90 5.31 -9.26
N ASP A 232 -17.50 5.48 -10.51
CA ASP A 232 -17.89 4.56 -11.57
C ASP A 232 -17.07 3.27 -11.47
N LEU A 233 -17.65 2.25 -10.89
CA LEU A 233 -17.04 0.93 -10.70
C LEU A 233 -16.56 0.31 -12.02
N ASN A 234 -17.25 0.61 -13.13
CA ASN A 234 -16.84 0.11 -14.45
C ASN A 234 -15.53 0.75 -14.91
N ASN A 235 -15.27 2.00 -14.54
CA ASN A 235 -14.00 2.67 -14.87
C ASN A 235 -12.81 2.20 -14.02
N TYR A 236 -13.03 1.59 -12.87
CA TYR A 236 -11.95 1.03 -12.04
C TYR A 236 -11.23 -0.13 -12.72
N TYR A 237 -11.98 -0.96 -13.44
CA TYR A 237 -11.45 -2.11 -14.16
C TYR A 237 -11.12 -1.81 -15.63
N THR A 238 -11.68 -0.73 -16.21
CA THR A 238 -11.57 -0.44 -17.65
C THR A 238 -10.56 0.65 -18.01
N LYS A 239 -10.03 1.38 -17.04
CA LYS A 239 -8.99 2.41 -17.30
C LYS A 239 -7.59 1.85 -17.54
N ILE A 240 -7.40 0.53 -17.50
CA ILE A 240 -6.23 -0.06 -18.12
C ILE A 240 -6.54 -0.17 -19.61
N PRO A 241 -5.86 0.53 -20.48
CA PRO A 241 -5.82 0.14 -21.87
C PRO A 241 -5.03 -1.19 -21.93
N ILE A 242 -5.72 -2.28 -21.63
CA ILE A 242 -5.17 -3.65 -21.76
C ILE A 242 -4.58 -3.84 -23.16
N THR A 243 -5.13 -3.12 -24.14
CA THR A 243 -4.72 -3.16 -25.54
C THR A 243 -3.38 -2.50 -25.83
N GLU A 244 -2.85 -1.61 -25.00
CA GLU A 244 -1.59 -0.91 -25.29
C GLU A 244 -0.37 -1.44 -24.53
N ARG A 245 -0.54 -2.27 -23.50
CA ARG A 245 0.56 -2.74 -22.64
C ARG A 245 0.80 -4.25 -22.63
N LEU A 246 -0.16 -5.05 -23.05
CA LEU A 246 0.02 -6.49 -23.21
C LEU A 246 0.25 -6.80 -24.68
N THR A 247 1.43 -7.33 -24.98
CA THR A 247 1.67 -7.93 -26.30
C THR A 247 0.77 -9.15 -26.48
N MET A 248 0.54 -9.58 -27.74
CA MET A 248 -0.20 -10.81 -28.01
C MET A 248 0.43 -12.04 -27.30
N ALA A 249 1.75 -11.99 -27.05
CA ALA A 249 2.46 -13.02 -26.31
C ALA A 249 2.09 -13.01 -24.81
N ASP A 250 1.93 -11.82 -24.21
CA ASP A 250 1.53 -11.69 -22.80
C ASP A 250 0.09 -12.15 -22.61
N LYS A 251 -0.81 -11.81 -23.53
CA LYS A 251 -2.19 -12.27 -23.51
C LYS A 251 -2.28 -13.79 -23.60
N LYS A 252 -1.54 -14.41 -24.52
CA LYS A 252 -1.49 -15.87 -24.67
C LYS A 252 -0.96 -16.53 -23.38
N ARG A 253 0.07 -15.98 -22.76
CA ARG A 253 0.64 -16.48 -21.49
C ARG A 253 -0.34 -16.37 -20.32
N ILE A 254 -1.11 -15.29 -20.27
CA ILE A 254 -2.17 -15.11 -19.26
C ILE A 254 -3.27 -16.14 -19.48
N ASP A 255 -3.73 -16.32 -20.71
CA ASP A 255 -4.76 -17.31 -21.06
C ASP A 255 -4.30 -18.75 -20.71
N GLU A 256 -3.02 -19.09 -20.95
CA GLU A 256 -2.41 -20.37 -20.56
C GLU A 256 -2.36 -20.56 -19.04
N ILE A 257 -2.01 -19.53 -18.27
CA ILE A 257 -2.01 -19.54 -16.79
C ILE A 257 -3.43 -19.76 -16.27
N TRP A 258 -4.42 -19.06 -16.81
CA TRP A 258 -5.81 -19.20 -16.42
C TRP A 258 -6.36 -20.60 -16.75
N ALA A 259 -6.08 -21.12 -17.92
CA ALA A 259 -6.48 -22.48 -18.32
C ALA A 259 -5.90 -23.53 -17.36
N THR A 260 -4.60 -23.45 -17.06
CA THR A 260 -3.92 -24.39 -16.16
C THR A 260 -4.43 -24.28 -14.71
N SER A 261 -4.74 -23.08 -14.25
CA SER A 261 -5.29 -22.87 -12.90
C SER A 261 -6.71 -23.44 -12.79
N THR A 262 -7.54 -23.22 -13.81
CA THR A 262 -8.92 -23.74 -13.86
C THR A 262 -8.95 -25.27 -13.93
N GLU A 263 -8.05 -25.90 -14.67
CA GLU A 263 -7.93 -27.36 -14.73
C GLU A 263 -7.54 -27.97 -13.37
N LYS A 264 -6.55 -27.38 -12.68
CA LYS A 264 -6.13 -27.83 -11.34
C LYS A 264 -7.24 -27.71 -10.30
N VAL A 265 -8.00 -26.60 -10.31
CA VAL A 265 -9.14 -26.44 -9.41
C VAL A 265 -10.22 -27.47 -9.70
N THR A 266 -10.52 -27.73 -10.98
CA THR A 266 -11.53 -28.71 -11.38
C THR A 266 -11.10 -30.15 -11.06
N GLU A 267 -9.81 -30.46 -11.14
CA GLU A 267 -9.27 -31.79 -10.80
C GLU A 267 -9.28 -32.05 -9.28
N ASN A 268 -8.99 -31.03 -8.47
CA ASN A 268 -9.07 -31.12 -7.01
C ASN A 268 -10.53 -31.30 -6.53
N LEU A 269 -11.49 -30.58 -7.12
CA LEU A 269 -12.91 -30.74 -6.82
C LEU A 269 -13.51 -32.09 -7.24
N ARG A 270 -12.84 -32.85 -8.11
CA ARG A 270 -13.26 -34.21 -8.50
C ARG A 270 -12.66 -35.33 -7.64
N ARG A 271 -11.69 -34.98 -6.79
CA ARG A 271 -11.00 -35.96 -5.89
C ARG A 271 -11.56 -35.91 -4.45
N GLU A 272 -12.40 -34.96 -4.12
CA GLU A 272 -13.24 -34.89 -2.91
C GLU A 272 -14.63 -35.47 -3.21
#